data_a1652b58ea552014491c1ed41068437b
#
_entry.id   a1652b58ea552014491c1ed41068437b
#
_cell.length_a   1.000
_cell.length_b   1.000
_cell.length_c   1.000
_cell.angle_alpha   90.00
_cell.angle_beta   90.00
_cell.angle_gamma   90.00
#
_symmetry.space_group_name_H-M   'P 1'
#
loop_
_entity.id
_entity.type
_entity.pdbx_description
1 polymer ?
#
loop_
_entity_poly.entity_id
_entity_poly.type
_entity_poly.pdbx_seq_one_letter_code
_entity_poly.pdbx_strand_id
1 'polypeptide(L)'
;LSQGDAQQQAKGMLLCLLLLMLLAALAALGYGLWRVWRRTIPDLAGTRRRSQRVLPERALSGLLPACGILCAAVLLMLAQGGDVGSVGTSLSFGLLSSLIALIVIFLWLEWGPQRGAAWVWSPLALPALPLVTGQYFIALRLGLDGRYAAVLWSHLLWVLPWMLLVLQPAWRRIDPRLILSARTLGWRRAKIFLLLKCTLLVRPALLAFAIGFSVSMAQYMPTLWLGAGRFATLTTETVALSSGGSIPTLANRALGLLLVTGTVFGLAALLSRLAGRYRQGLR
;
A
#
# COMPACT_ATOMS: atom_id res chain seq x y z
N LEU A 1 -22.79 -23.82 18.11
CA LEU A 1 -22.59 -22.37 18.23
C LEU A 1 -23.63 -21.84 19.20
N SER A 2 -23.19 -21.38 20.38
CA SER A 2 -24.10 -20.94 21.46
C SER A 2 -24.80 -19.63 21.08
N GLN A 3 -26.00 -19.40 21.58
CA GLN A 3 -26.75 -18.13 21.37
C GLN A 3 -25.95 -16.91 21.82
N GLY A 4 -24.99 -17.06 22.73
CA GLY A 4 -24.05 -16.02 23.15
C GLY A 4 -23.13 -15.52 22.05
N ASP A 5 -22.67 -16.38 21.15
CA ASP A 5 -21.81 -16.02 20.06
C ASP A 5 -22.52 -15.18 18.99
N ALA A 6 -23.78 -15.50 18.71
CA ALA A 6 -24.60 -14.76 17.76
C ALA A 6 -24.91 -13.34 18.27
N GLN A 7 -25.12 -13.18 19.57
CA GLN A 7 -25.42 -11.90 20.19
C GLN A 7 -24.15 -11.01 20.27
N GLN A 8 -22.99 -11.60 20.52
CA GLN A 8 -21.70 -10.88 20.47
C GLN A 8 -21.34 -10.46 19.06
N GLN A 9 -21.57 -11.31 18.06
CA GLN A 9 -21.40 -10.97 16.65
C GLN A 9 -22.31 -9.83 16.21
N ALA A 10 -23.59 -9.86 16.63
CA ALA A 10 -24.54 -8.78 16.33
C ALA A 10 -24.10 -7.45 16.94
N LYS A 11 -23.63 -7.45 18.20
CA LYS A 11 -23.06 -6.25 18.85
C LYS A 11 -21.81 -5.73 18.13
N GLY A 12 -20.93 -6.63 17.70
CA GLY A 12 -19.74 -6.28 16.92
C GLY A 12 -20.09 -5.62 15.58
N MET A 13 -21.07 -6.19 14.85
CA MET A 13 -21.57 -5.60 13.61
C MET A 13 -22.19 -4.22 13.82
N LEU A 14 -22.97 -4.05 14.89
CA LEU A 14 -23.61 -2.78 15.24
C LEU A 14 -22.56 -1.70 15.55
N LEU A 15 -21.51 -2.04 16.31
CA LEU A 15 -20.39 -1.14 16.60
C LEU A 15 -19.63 -0.76 15.32
N CYS A 16 -19.42 -1.71 14.41
CA CYS A 16 -18.79 -1.43 13.11
C CYS A 16 -19.64 -0.49 12.27
N LEU A 17 -20.95 -0.67 12.22
CA LEU A 17 -21.89 0.22 11.51
C LEU A 17 -21.90 1.63 12.13
N LEU A 18 -21.92 1.75 13.45
CA LEU A 18 -21.83 3.03 14.14
C LEU A 18 -20.52 3.75 13.84
N LEU A 19 -19.41 3.02 13.81
CA LEU A 19 -18.10 3.58 13.47
C LEU A 19 -18.06 4.07 12.01
N LEU A 20 -18.65 3.32 11.09
CA LEU A 20 -18.80 3.71 9.69
C LEU A 20 -19.67 4.97 9.53
N MET A 21 -20.78 5.03 10.24
CA MET A 21 -21.64 6.22 10.24
C MET A 21 -20.93 7.44 10.83
N LEU A 22 -20.20 7.27 11.91
CA LEU A 22 -19.37 8.33 12.50
C LEU A 22 -18.31 8.84 11.53
N LEU A 23 -17.58 7.94 10.88
CA LEU A 23 -16.57 8.29 9.88
C LEU A 23 -17.20 9.02 8.68
N ALA A 24 -18.35 8.56 8.20
CA ALA A 24 -19.07 9.21 7.12
C ALA A 24 -19.54 10.62 7.52
N ALA A 25 -20.03 10.78 8.75
CA ALA A 25 -20.43 12.08 9.29
C ALA A 25 -19.23 13.04 9.44
N LEU A 26 -18.10 12.55 9.96
CA LEU A 26 -16.86 13.34 10.05
C LEU A 26 -16.31 13.73 8.67
N ALA A 27 -16.37 12.81 7.71
CA ALA A 27 -15.96 13.10 6.32
C ALA A 27 -16.88 14.13 5.66
N ALA A 28 -18.19 14.05 5.89
CA ALA A 28 -19.17 15.04 5.40
C ALA A 28 -18.96 16.41 6.04
N LEU A 29 -18.74 16.46 7.35
CA LEU A 29 -18.40 17.67 8.09
C LEU A 29 -17.08 18.28 7.59
N GLY A 30 -16.03 17.48 7.45
CA GLY A 30 -14.75 17.90 6.91
C GLY A 30 -14.86 18.45 5.49
N TYR A 31 -15.64 17.79 4.64
CA TYR A 31 -15.92 18.26 3.28
C TYR A 31 -16.74 19.58 3.28
N GLY A 32 -17.73 19.68 4.15
CA GLY A 32 -18.51 20.90 4.32
C GLY A 32 -17.66 22.08 4.76
N LEU A 33 -16.84 21.89 5.81
CA LEU A 33 -15.88 22.89 6.30
C LEU A 33 -14.86 23.28 5.23
N TRP A 34 -14.29 22.30 4.52
CA TRP A 34 -13.37 22.55 3.43
C TRP A 34 -14.01 23.32 2.28
N ARG A 35 -15.27 23.03 1.94
CA ARG A 35 -16.04 23.74 0.91
C ARG A 35 -16.31 25.20 1.28
N VAL A 36 -16.62 25.45 2.55
CA VAL A 36 -16.80 26.81 3.09
C VAL A 36 -15.46 27.55 3.11
N TRP A 37 -14.43 26.92 3.65
CA TRP A 37 -13.10 27.51 3.77
C TRP A 37 -12.46 27.81 2.41
N ARG A 38 -12.65 26.92 1.43
CA ARG A 38 -12.19 27.14 0.05
C ARG A 38 -12.84 28.37 -0.62
N ARG A 39 -14.06 28.73 -0.21
CA ARG A 39 -14.72 29.94 -0.71
C ARG A 39 -14.18 31.21 -0.09
N THR A 40 -13.56 31.12 1.09
CA THR A 40 -13.02 32.29 1.83
C THR A 40 -11.54 32.53 1.55
N ILE A 41 -10.84 31.59 0.88
CA ILE A 41 -9.46 31.80 0.45
C ILE A 41 -9.49 32.60 -0.85
N PRO A 42 -9.05 33.88 -0.86
CA PRO A 42 -8.89 34.61 -2.11
C PRO A 42 -7.85 33.88 -2.97
N ASP A 43 -8.12 33.76 -4.28
CA ASP A 43 -7.15 33.28 -5.26
C ASP A 43 -5.97 34.27 -5.28
N LEU A 44 -4.99 34.02 -4.43
CA LEU A 44 -3.72 34.71 -4.41
C LEU A 44 -2.90 34.27 -5.61
N ALA A 45 -3.27 34.73 -6.81
CA ALA A 45 -2.42 34.74 -7.98
C ALA A 45 -1.32 35.80 -7.78
N GLY A 46 -0.55 35.65 -6.70
CA GLY A 46 0.57 36.49 -6.37
C GLY A 46 1.84 35.67 -6.29
N THR A 47 2.91 36.18 -6.84
CA THR A 47 4.27 35.65 -6.72
C THR A 47 4.57 35.30 -5.27
N ARG A 48 4.47 34.04 -4.95
CA ARG A 48 4.72 33.49 -3.62
C ARG A 48 6.20 33.68 -3.31
N ARG A 49 6.54 34.77 -2.64
CA ARG A 49 7.83 34.92 -1.98
C ARG A 49 7.93 33.71 -1.03
N ARG A 50 8.81 32.78 -1.36
CA ARG A 50 9.11 31.61 -0.54
C ARG A 50 9.54 32.11 0.82
N SER A 51 8.61 32.15 1.78
CA SER A 51 8.95 32.33 3.18
C SER A 51 9.78 31.11 3.58
N GLN A 52 11.09 31.29 3.61
CA GLN A 52 12.04 30.32 4.14
C GLN A 52 11.93 30.30 5.67
N ARG A 53 10.80 29.92 6.22
CA ARG A 53 10.79 29.27 7.53
C ARG A 53 11.09 27.81 7.30
N VAL A 54 12.35 27.54 7.06
CA VAL A 54 12.89 26.19 7.10
C VAL A 54 12.85 25.76 8.56
N LEU A 55 11.76 25.14 8.99
CA LEU A 55 11.87 24.15 10.06
C LEU A 55 13.03 23.25 9.68
N PRO A 56 13.87 22.80 10.62
CA PRO A 56 15.06 22.01 10.28
C PRO A 56 14.63 20.69 9.64
N GLU A 57 14.30 20.73 8.35
CA GLU A 57 13.96 19.53 7.54
C GLU A 57 15.03 18.45 7.71
N ARG A 58 16.27 18.87 7.96
CA ARG A 58 17.39 17.96 8.23
C ARG A 58 17.26 17.22 9.56
N ALA A 59 16.72 17.83 10.60
CA ALA A 59 16.51 17.17 11.88
C ALA A 59 15.34 16.17 11.79
N LEU A 60 14.23 16.57 11.18
CA LEU A 60 13.07 15.69 10.95
C LEU A 60 13.38 14.55 9.98
N SER A 61 14.16 14.80 8.92
CA SER A 61 14.57 13.75 7.97
C SER A 61 15.53 12.72 8.58
N GLY A 62 16.26 13.08 9.65
CA GLY A 62 17.12 12.16 10.41
C GLY A 62 16.39 11.36 11.49
N LEU A 63 15.28 11.88 12.01
CA LEU A 63 14.57 11.30 13.15
C LEU A 63 13.87 9.98 12.80
N LEU A 64 13.20 9.93 11.63
CA LEU A 64 12.53 8.72 11.15
C LEU A 64 13.50 7.55 10.90
N PRO A 65 14.63 7.72 10.15
CA PRO A 65 15.58 6.63 10.00
C PRO A 65 16.26 6.27 11.32
N ALA A 66 16.51 7.22 12.22
CA ALA A 66 17.06 6.94 13.54
C ALA A 66 16.13 6.05 14.38
N CYS A 67 14.83 6.32 14.40
CA CYS A 67 13.83 5.44 15.03
C CYS A 67 13.83 4.04 14.41
N GLY A 68 13.90 3.94 13.10
CA GLY A 68 13.96 2.66 12.39
C GLY A 68 15.22 1.86 12.76
N ILE A 69 16.36 2.52 12.80
CA ILE A 69 17.64 1.90 13.19
C ILE A 69 17.60 1.45 14.66
N LEU A 70 17.02 2.27 15.56
CA LEU A 70 16.87 1.91 16.96
C LEU A 70 15.98 0.68 17.14
N CYS A 71 14.83 0.63 16.47
CA CYS A 71 13.96 -0.55 16.48
C CYS A 71 14.68 -1.79 15.96
N ALA A 72 15.41 -1.67 14.84
CA ALA A 72 16.19 -2.77 14.29
C ALA A 72 17.29 -3.24 15.25
N ALA A 73 17.99 -2.32 15.92
CA ALA A 73 19.02 -2.64 16.91
C ALA A 73 18.45 -3.39 18.12
N VAL A 74 17.29 -2.94 18.65
CA VAL A 74 16.60 -3.64 19.74
C VAL A 74 16.18 -5.05 19.32
N LEU A 75 15.63 -5.22 18.14
CA LEU A 75 15.26 -6.54 17.61
C LEU A 75 16.50 -7.43 17.43
N LEU A 76 17.61 -6.89 16.95
CA LEU A 76 18.87 -7.62 16.82
C LEU A 76 19.43 -8.08 18.17
N MET A 77 19.32 -7.23 19.20
CA MET A 77 19.75 -7.60 20.57
C MET A 77 18.89 -8.70 21.19
N LEU A 78 17.59 -8.74 20.87
CA LEU A 78 16.66 -9.74 21.38
C LEU A 78 16.68 -11.05 20.58
N ALA A 79 17.15 -11.00 19.35
CA ALA A 79 17.22 -12.16 18.46
C ALA A 79 18.41 -13.07 18.85
N GLN A 80 18.13 -14.34 19.09
CA GLN A 80 19.17 -15.35 19.42
C GLN A 80 19.56 -16.24 18.23
N GLY A 81 19.15 -15.87 17.02
CA GLY A 81 19.30 -16.70 15.84
C GLY A 81 18.28 -17.85 15.79
N GLY A 82 18.01 -18.36 14.64
CA GLY A 82 17.07 -19.46 14.46
C GLY A 82 16.23 -19.34 13.18
N ASP A 83 15.20 -20.17 13.11
CA ASP A 83 14.29 -20.19 11.98
C ASP A 83 13.55 -18.86 11.77
N VAL A 84 13.63 -18.35 10.56
CA VAL A 84 13.00 -17.05 10.18
C VAL A 84 11.52 -17.24 9.79
N GLY A 85 11.05 -18.49 9.71
CA GLY A 85 9.65 -18.82 9.43
C GLY A 85 9.25 -18.82 7.97
N SER A 86 7.96 -18.61 7.73
CA SER A 86 7.32 -18.74 6.41
C SER A 86 7.67 -17.58 5.47
N VAL A 87 8.96 -17.40 5.17
CA VAL A 87 9.46 -16.35 4.25
C VAL A 87 8.92 -16.57 2.84
N GLY A 88 8.95 -17.83 2.36
CA GLY A 88 8.53 -18.17 0.99
C GLY A 88 7.07 -17.81 0.70
N THR A 89 6.17 -18.15 1.62
CA THR A 89 4.74 -17.82 1.51
C THR A 89 4.52 -16.31 1.53
N SER A 90 5.19 -15.61 2.44
CA SER A 90 5.14 -14.15 2.54
C SER A 90 5.64 -13.46 1.27
N LEU A 91 6.80 -13.92 0.75
CA LEU A 91 7.35 -13.41 -0.52
C LEU A 91 6.41 -13.64 -1.68
N SER A 92 5.80 -14.83 -1.78
CA SER A 92 4.87 -15.15 -2.88
C SER A 92 3.66 -14.23 -2.88
N PHE A 93 3.00 -13.99 -1.73
CA PHE A 93 1.91 -13.06 -1.62
C PHE A 93 2.35 -11.62 -1.88
N GLY A 94 3.47 -11.19 -1.30
CA GLY A 94 4.00 -9.84 -1.46
C GLY A 94 4.35 -9.51 -2.92
N LEU A 95 5.13 -10.36 -3.57
CA LEU A 95 5.55 -10.15 -4.95
C LEU A 95 4.39 -10.24 -5.93
N LEU A 96 3.54 -11.28 -5.79
CA LEU A 96 2.46 -11.51 -6.74
C LEU A 96 1.37 -10.44 -6.65
N SER A 97 0.96 -10.05 -5.43
CA SER A 97 -0.02 -8.98 -5.24
C SER A 97 0.48 -7.64 -5.76
N SER A 98 1.76 -7.30 -5.49
CA SER A 98 2.35 -6.05 -5.95
C SER A 98 2.53 -6.01 -7.47
N LEU A 99 2.90 -7.13 -8.08
CA LEU A 99 3.04 -7.22 -9.54
C LEU A 99 1.69 -7.09 -10.24
N ILE A 100 0.69 -7.83 -9.77
CA ILE A 100 -0.68 -7.74 -10.33
C ILE A 100 -1.23 -6.33 -10.14
N ALA A 101 -1.09 -5.75 -8.95
CA ALA A 101 -1.53 -4.39 -8.68
C ALA A 101 -0.84 -3.37 -9.60
N LEU A 102 0.46 -3.52 -9.84
CA LEU A 102 1.22 -2.65 -10.73
C LEU A 102 0.65 -2.69 -12.16
N ILE A 103 0.42 -3.88 -12.67
CA ILE A 103 -0.16 -4.08 -14.00
C ILE A 103 -1.56 -3.47 -14.07
N VAL A 104 -2.42 -3.77 -13.10
CA VAL A 104 -3.79 -3.25 -13.04
C VAL A 104 -3.80 -1.72 -13.01
N ILE A 105 -2.94 -1.10 -12.20
CA ILE A 105 -2.86 0.37 -12.09
C ILE A 105 -2.37 0.99 -13.38
N PHE A 106 -1.34 0.44 -14.03
CA PHE A 106 -0.87 0.96 -15.31
C PHE A 106 -1.96 0.88 -16.40
N LEU A 107 -2.69 -0.24 -16.46
CA LEU A 107 -3.82 -0.39 -17.36
C LEU A 107 -4.96 0.58 -17.03
N TRP A 108 -5.26 0.74 -15.75
CA TRP A 108 -6.26 1.69 -15.27
C TRP A 108 -5.91 3.14 -15.60
N LEU A 109 -4.67 3.55 -15.40
CA LEU A 109 -4.21 4.92 -15.69
C LEU A 109 -4.23 5.22 -17.19
N GLU A 110 -4.00 4.23 -18.05
CA GLU A 110 -4.02 4.42 -19.52
C GLU A 110 -5.41 4.31 -20.12
N TRP A 111 -6.21 3.31 -19.74
CA TRP A 111 -7.50 3.01 -20.36
C TRP A 111 -8.70 3.18 -19.44
N GLY A 112 -8.47 3.31 -18.14
CA GLY A 112 -9.53 3.40 -17.15
C GLY A 112 -10.32 4.71 -17.22
N PRO A 113 -11.54 4.72 -16.65
CA PRO A 113 -12.35 5.93 -16.57
C PRO A 113 -11.72 6.96 -15.64
N GLN A 114 -11.53 8.17 -16.16
CA GLN A 114 -10.97 9.30 -15.39
C GLN A 114 -11.93 9.80 -14.29
N ARG A 115 -13.25 9.54 -14.46
CA ARG A 115 -14.31 9.88 -13.51
C ARG A 115 -14.71 8.62 -12.75
N GLY A 116 -14.72 8.66 -11.40
CA GLY A 116 -15.14 7.52 -10.57
C GLY A 116 -14.01 6.82 -9.81
N ALA A 117 -12.78 7.31 -9.88
CA ALA A 117 -11.65 6.76 -9.11
C ALA A 117 -11.83 6.84 -7.58
N ALA A 118 -12.88 7.53 -7.09
CA ALA A 118 -13.19 7.63 -5.66
C ALA A 118 -13.37 6.25 -4.99
N TRP A 119 -13.92 5.28 -5.71
CA TRP A 119 -14.13 3.92 -5.18
C TRP A 119 -12.83 3.17 -4.87
N VAL A 120 -11.73 3.49 -5.56
CA VAL A 120 -10.41 2.88 -5.28
C VAL A 120 -9.88 3.29 -3.92
N TRP A 121 -10.33 4.44 -3.40
CA TRP A 121 -9.94 4.96 -2.09
C TRP A 121 -10.79 4.42 -0.94
N SER A 122 -11.89 3.74 -1.23
CA SER A 122 -12.80 3.21 -0.21
C SER A 122 -12.10 2.29 0.81
N PRO A 123 -11.13 1.42 0.46
CA PRO A 123 -10.45 0.60 1.44
C PRO A 123 -9.61 1.40 2.44
N LEU A 124 -9.11 2.58 2.05
CA LEU A 124 -8.36 3.45 2.95
C LEU A 124 -9.26 4.27 3.87
N ALA A 125 -10.51 4.53 3.45
CA ALA A 125 -11.47 5.30 4.22
C ALA A 125 -12.28 4.45 5.20
N LEU A 126 -12.42 3.15 4.91
CA LEU A 126 -13.24 2.23 5.70
C LEU A 126 -12.38 1.50 6.74
N PRO A 127 -12.96 1.16 7.91
CA PRO A 127 -12.27 0.32 8.88
C PRO A 127 -11.94 -1.05 8.29
N ALA A 128 -10.76 -1.58 8.64
CA ALA A 128 -10.26 -2.82 8.08
C ALA A 128 -11.14 -4.03 8.38
N LEU A 129 -11.61 -4.15 9.63
CA LEU A 129 -12.38 -5.32 10.08
C LEU A 129 -13.67 -5.56 9.28
N PRO A 130 -14.57 -4.57 9.09
CA PRO A 130 -15.77 -4.75 8.27
C PRO A 130 -15.47 -5.16 6.83
N LEU A 131 -14.40 -4.58 6.23
CA LEU A 131 -14.00 -4.92 4.87
C LEU A 131 -13.54 -6.37 4.75
N VAL A 132 -12.66 -6.80 5.66
CA VAL A 132 -12.16 -8.19 5.68
C VAL A 132 -13.30 -9.17 5.96
N THR A 133 -14.21 -8.82 6.88
CA THR A 133 -15.42 -9.63 7.17
C THR A 133 -16.28 -9.78 5.92
N GLY A 134 -16.55 -8.68 5.22
CA GLY A 134 -17.31 -8.70 3.97
C GLY A 134 -16.65 -9.56 2.89
N GLN A 135 -15.34 -9.43 2.72
CA GLN A 135 -14.57 -10.28 1.78
C GLN A 135 -14.63 -11.76 2.18
N TYR A 136 -14.53 -12.06 3.46
CA TYR A 136 -14.63 -13.44 3.96
C TYR A 136 -15.98 -14.06 3.67
N PHE A 137 -17.09 -13.35 3.92
CA PHE A 137 -18.43 -13.83 3.57
C PHE A 137 -18.62 -14.07 2.08
N ILE A 138 -18.06 -13.20 1.24
CA ILE A 138 -18.09 -13.41 -0.22
C ILE A 138 -17.26 -14.64 -0.59
N ALA A 139 -16.08 -14.80 -0.02
CA ALA A 139 -15.22 -15.97 -0.26
C ALA A 139 -15.92 -17.27 0.15
N LEU A 140 -16.57 -17.30 1.30
CA LEU A 140 -17.36 -18.46 1.77
C LEU A 140 -18.49 -18.81 0.78
N ARG A 141 -19.26 -17.82 0.34
CA ARG A 141 -20.35 -18.04 -0.61
C ARG A 141 -19.89 -18.55 -1.97
N LEU A 142 -18.69 -18.15 -2.39
CA LEU A 142 -18.09 -18.58 -3.65
C LEU A 142 -17.29 -19.88 -3.52
N GLY A 143 -17.16 -20.47 -2.33
CA GLY A 143 -16.33 -21.65 -2.07
C GLY A 143 -14.84 -21.40 -2.33
N LEU A 144 -14.37 -20.16 -2.11
CA LEU A 144 -12.98 -19.74 -2.31
C LEU A 144 -12.18 -19.66 -1.01
N ASP A 145 -12.83 -19.89 0.14
CA ASP A 145 -12.18 -19.87 1.45
C ASP A 145 -11.03 -20.88 1.52
N GLY A 146 -9.96 -20.51 2.19
CA GLY A 146 -8.75 -21.31 2.29
C GLY A 146 -8.01 -21.55 0.97
N ARG A 147 -8.33 -20.80 -0.11
CA ARG A 147 -7.59 -20.86 -1.38
C ARG A 147 -6.62 -19.68 -1.48
N TYR A 148 -5.48 -19.94 -2.12
CA TYR A 148 -4.44 -18.94 -2.37
C TYR A 148 -5.00 -17.69 -3.10
N ALA A 149 -5.89 -17.92 -4.08
CA ALA A 149 -6.50 -16.84 -4.85
C ALA A 149 -7.38 -15.91 -4.01
N ALA A 150 -8.08 -16.41 -2.98
CA ALA A 150 -8.89 -15.59 -2.10
C ALA A 150 -8.02 -14.66 -1.24
N VAL A 151 -6.92 -15.19 -0.69
CA VAL A 151 -5.95 -14.37 0.07
C VAL A 151 -5.33 -13.32 -0.82
N LEU A 152 -4.90 -13.70 -2.03
CA LEU A 152 -4.32 -12.78 -3.01
C LEU A 152 -5.30 -11.66 -3.40
N TRP A 153 -6.56 -11.99 -3.67
CA TRP A 153 -7.62 -11.01 -3.93
C TRP A 153 -7.80 -10.04 -2.76
N SER A 154 -7.75 -10.56 -1.54
CA SER A 154 -7.86 -9.71 -0.35
C SER A 154 -6.67 -8.75 -0.20
N HIS A 155 -5.45 -9.23 -0.45
CA HIS A 155 -4.26 -8.37 -0.45
C HIS A 155 -4.35 -7.26 -1.50
N LEU A 156 -4.85 -7.58 -2.71
CA LEU A 156 -5.00 -6.60 -3.79
C LEU A 156 -5.90 -5.42 -3.39
N LEU A 157 -6.95 -5.66 -2.59
CA LEU A 157 -7.84 -4.59 -2.14
C LEU A 157 -7.09 -3.47 -1.40
N TRP A 158 -6.08 -3.84 -0.61
CA TRP A 158 -5.28 -2.89 0.16
C TRP A 158 -4.08 -2.36 -0.64
N VAL A 159 -3.46 -3.20 -1.43
CA VAL A 159 -2.25 -2.85 -2.21
C VAL A 159 -2.56 -1.83 -3.30
N LEU A 160 -3.69 -1.99 -4.01
CA LEU A 160 -4.08 -1.13 -5.13
C LEU A 160 -4.13 0.36 -4.77
N PRO A 161 -4.85 0.82 -3.72
CA PRO A 161 -4.93 2.24 -3.42
C PRO A 161 -3.58 2.83 -3.00
N TRP A 162 -2.78 2.12 -2.22
CA TRP A 162 -1.45 2.60 -1.82
C TRP A 162 -0.50 2.78 -3.00
N MET A 163 -0.49 1.84 -3.93
CA MET A 163 0.34 1.96 -5.14
C MET A 163 -0.18 3.07 -6.06
N LEU A 164 -1.51 3.25 -6.15
CA LEU A 164 -2.10 4.32 -6.94
C LEU A 164 -1.74 5.70 -6.39
N LEU A 165 -1.68 5.89 -5.05
CA LEU A 165 -1.22 7.12 -4.40
C LEU A 165 0.15 7.57 -4.91
N VAL A 166 1.04 6.63 -5.18
CA VAL A 166 2.40 6.91 -5.66
C VAL A 166 2.45 7.14 -7.16
N LEU A 167 1.72 6.31 -7.92
CA LEU A 167 1.80 6.33 -9.39
C LEU A 167 0.96 7.43 -10.03
N GLN A 168 -0.22 7.74 -9.49
CA GLN A 168 -1.12 8.73 -10.09
C GLN A 168 -0.52 10.13 -10.21
N PRO A 169 0.16 10.70 -9.17
CA PRO A 169 0.80 12.00 -9.31
C PRO A 169 1.94 11.98 -10.34
N ALA A 170 2.71 10.90 -10.39
CA ALA A 170 3.80 10.75 -11.35
C ALA A 170 3.27 10.65 -12.79
N TRP A 171 2.17 9.91 -12.99
CA TRP A 171 1.47 9.80 -14.27
C TRP A 171 0.97 11.15 -14.78
N ARG A 172 0.37 11.96 -13.89
CA ARG A 172 -0.16 13.30 -14.24
C ARG A 172 0.93 14.31 -14.57
N ARG A 173 2.19 14.06 -14.18
CA ARG A 173 3.34 14.93 -14.47
C ARG A 173 3.98 14.63 -15.82
N ILE A 174 3.54 13.62 -16.56
CA ILE A 174 4.04 13.35 -17.91
C ILE A 174 3.63 14.51 -18.81
N ASP A 175 4.62 15.15 -19.47
CA ASP A 175 4.37 16.27 -20.37
C ASP A 175 3.52 15.81 -21.57
N PRO A 176 2.34 16.41 -21.81
CA PRO A 176 1.50 16.08 -22.96
C PRO A 176 2.19 16.32 -24.30
N ARG A 177 3.16 17.22 -24.37
CA ARG A 177 3.95 17.52 -25.58
C ARG A 177 4.73 16.31 -26.07
N LEU A 178 5.29 15.50 -25.15
CA LEU A 178 5.98 14.27 -25.51
C LEU A 178 5.03 13.26 -26.17
N ILE A 179 3.82 13.17 -25.65
CA ILE A 179 2.78 12.28 -26.20
C ILE A 179 2.35 12.77 -27.59
N LEU A 180 2.21 14.08 -27.77
CA LEU A 180 1.85 14.68 -29.06
C LEU A 180 2.94 14.43 -30.10
N SER A 181 4.21 14.69 -29.77
CA SER A 181 5.34 14.42 -30.65
C SER A 181 5.45 12.95 -31.06
N ALA A 182 5.18 12.01 -30.14
CA ALA A 182 5.16 10.59 -30.47
C ALA A 182 4.00 10.25 -31.44
N ARG A 183 2.85 10.92 -31.30
CA ARG A 183 1.71 10.74 -32.23
C ARG A 183 2.00 11.29 -33.62
N THR A 184 2.66 12.46 -33.74
CA THR A 184 3.06 13.01 -35.04
C THR A 184 4.07 12.12 -35.76
N LEU A 185 4.87 11.33 -35.01
CA LEU A 185 5.75 10.29 -35.55
C LEU A 185 5.02 8.98 -35.89
N GLY A 186 3.68 8.96 -35.88
CA GLY A 186 2.88 7.80 -36.24
C GLY A 186 2.83 6.68 -35.17
N TRP A 187 3.22 6.96 -33.92
CA TRP A 187 3.19 5.93 -32.89
C TRP A 187 1.75 5.63 -32.44
N ARG A 188 1.40 4.34 -32.42
CA ARG A 188 0.11 3.85 -31.90
C ARG A 188 0.08 4.01 -30.38
N ARG A 189 -1.12 4.12 -29.80
CA ARG A 189 -1.35 4.30 -28.34
C ARG A 189 -0.58 3.28 -27.49
N ALA A 190 -0.63 1.99 -27.87
CA ALA A 190 0.08 0.93 -27.14
C ALA A 190 1.61 1.13 -27.17
N LYS A 191 2.18 1.58 -28.30
CA LYS A 191 3.61 1.87 -28.42
C LYS A 191 4.02 3.04 -27.53
N ILE A 192 3.22 4.11 -27.50
CA ILE A 192 3.42 5.26 -26.61
C ILE A 192 3.36 4.82 -25.15
N PHE A 193 2.38 4.00 -24.79
CA PHE A 193 2.24 3.47 -23.44
C PHE A 193 3.48 2.68 -23.02
N LEU A 194 3.88 1.66 -23.78
CA LEU A 194 4.97 0.76 -23.41
C LEU A 194 6.34 1.46 -23.47
N LEU A 195 6.66 2.15 -24.56
CA LEU A 195 8.00 2.67 -24.77
C LEU A 195 8.23 4.07 -24.18
N LEU A 196 7.18 4.89 -24.07
CA LEU A 196 7.35 6.24 -23.54
C LEU A 196 6.89 6.32 -22.07
N LYS A 197 5.61 6.03 -21.80
CA LYS A 197 5.05 6.24 -20.46
C LYS A 197 5.62 5.27 -19.44
N CYS A 198 5.64 3.95 -19.73
CA CYS A 198 6.22 2.97 -18.80
C CYS A 198 7.69 3.25 -18.54
N THR A 199 8.45 3.63 -19.57
CA THR A 199 9.86 3.97 -19.40
C THR A 199 10.08 5.21 -18.56
N LEU A 200 9.27 6.27 -18.73
CA LEU A 200 9.34 7.48 -17.91
C LEU A 200 8.99 7.21 -16.44
N LEU A 201 8.11 6.24 -16.20
CA LEU A 201 7.58 5.92 -14.87
C LEU A 201 8.33 4.80 -14.16
N VAL A 202 9.43 4.28 -14.68
CA VAL A 202 10.18 3.17 -14.04
C VAL A 202 10.51 3.48 -12.57
N ARG A 203 11.01 4.70 -12.27
CA ARG A 203 11.36 5.06 -10.89
C ARG A 203 10.16 5.09 -9.94
N PRO A 204 9.08 5.82 -10.22
CA PRO A 204 7.90 5.79 -9.38
C PRO A 204 7.21 4.41 -9.37
N ALA A 205 7.34 3.61 -10.43
CA ALA A 205 6.82 2.25 -10.48
C ALA A 205 7.58 1.31 -9.52
N LEU A 206 8.91 1.40 -9.47
CA LEU A 206 9.72 0.65 -8.51
C LEU A 206 9.40 1.03 -7.06
N LEU A 207 9.22 2.32 -6.79
CA LEU A 207 8.81 2.78 -5.46
C LEU A 207 7.41 2.30 -5.10
N ALA A 208 6.46 2.41 -6.03
CA ALA A 208 5.11 1.92 -5.84
C ALA A 208 5.08 0.41 -5.59
N PHE A 209 5.89 -0.36 -6.33
CA PHE A 209 6.04 -1.79 -6.13
C PHE A 209 6.56 -2.13 -4.71
N ALA A 210 7.60 -1.44 -4.24
CA ALA A 210 8.14 -1.64 -2.90
C ALA A 210 7.10 -1.31 -1.81
N ILE A 211 6.32 -0.23 -1.99
CA ILE A 211 5.24 0.13 -1.07
C ILE A 211 4.14 -0.93 -1.11
N GLY A 212 3.70 -1.36 -2.29
CA GLY A 212 2.70 -2.42 -2.43
C GLY A 212 3.12 -3.72 -1.77
N PHE A 213 4.39 -4.11 -1.96
CA PHE A 213 4.98 -5.26 -1.29
C PHE A 213 4.92 -5.12 0.24
N SER A 214 5.33 -3.97 0.78
CA SER A 214 5.29 -3.70 2.21
C SER A 214 3.86 -3.75 2.78
N VAL A 215 2.89 -3.18 2.06
CA VAL A 215 1.48 -3.24 2.43
C VAL A 215 0.96 -4.67 2.43
N SER A 216 1.34 -5.48 1.43
CA SER A 216 0.98 -6.90 1.39
C SER A 216 1.60 -7.69 2.54
N MET A 217 2.87 -7.44 2.87
CA MET A 217 3.55 -8.07 4.01
C MET A 217 2.90 -7.76 5.36
N ALA A 218 2.28 -6.58 5.50
CA ALA A 218 1.60 -6.16 6.73
C ALA A 218 0.19 -6.76 6.90
N GLN A 219 -0.32 -7.52 5.93
CA GLN A 219 -1.69 -8.07 5.96
C GLN A 219 -1.80 -9.29 6.88
N TYR A 220 -2.28 -9.07 8.11
CA TYR A 220 -2.54 -10.14 9.08
C TYR A 220 -3.95 -10.72 8.94
N MET A 221 -4.99 -9.90 9.19
CA MET A 221 -6.38 -10.35 9.23
C MET A 221 -6.87 -10.95 7.89
N PRO A 222 -6.60 -10.33 6.73
CA PRO A 222 -6.96 -10.91 5.45
C PRO A 222 -6.33 -12.29 5.23
N THR A 223 -5.04 -12.44 5.56
CA THR A 223 -4.33 -13.71 5.40
C THR A 223 -4.91 -14.79 6.31
N LEU A 224 -5.17 -14.46 7.57
CA LEU A 224 -5.67 -15.41 8.56
C LEU A 224 -7.09 -15.89 8.21
N TRP A 225 -8.00 -14.98 7.91
CA TRP A 225 -9.42 -15.30 7.71
C TRP A 225 -9.66 -15.95 6.34
N LEU A 226 -9.24 -15.33 5.24
CA LEU A 226 -9.46 -15.88 3.92
C LEU A 226 -8.58 -17.09 3.63
N GLY A 227 -7.43 -17.18 4.28
CA GLY A 227 -6.56 -18.35 4.21
C GLY A 227 -6.98 -19.51 5.09
N ALA A 228 -7.99 -19.31 5.97
CA ALA A 228 -8.45 -20.33 6.93
C ALA A 228 -7.30 -20.96 7.73
N GLY A 229 -6.26 -20.20 8.06
CA GLY A 229 -5.07 -20.67 8.76
C GLY A 229 -4.11 -21.56 7.93
N ARG A 230 -4.40 -21.81 6.65
CA ARG A 230 -3.58 -22.70 5.80
C ARG A 230 -2.28 -22.08 5.33
N PHE A 231 -2.21 -20.75 5.28
CA PHE A 231 -1.04 -20.01 4.79
C PHE A 231 -0.38 -19.28 5.95
N ALA A 232 0.67 -19.90 6.49
CA ALA A 232 1.53 -19.23 7.45
C ALA A 232 2.37 -18.18 6.73
N THR A 233 2.35 -16.94 7.22
CA THR A 233 3.20 -15.85 6.76
C THR A 233 4.01 -15.30 7.92
N LEU A 234 5.10 -14.58 7.64
CA LEU A 234 5.92 -13.95 8.67
C LEU A 234 5.06 -13.10 9.62
N THR A 235 4.09 -12.38 9.08
CA THR A 235 3.21 -11.51 9.85
C THR A 235 2.25 -12.32 10.73
N THR A 236 1.63 -13.38 10.19
CA THR A 236 0.71 -14.23 10.98
C THR A 236 1.44 -14.98 12.08
N GLU A 237 2.64 -15.45 11.83
CA GLU A 237 3.49 -16.11 12.83
C GLU A 237 3.97 -15.13 13.92
N THR A 238 4.40 -13.92 13.51
CA THR A 238 4.85 -12.89 14.45
C THR A 238 3.72 -12.49 15.40
N VAL A 239 2.51 -12.30 14.87
CA VAL A 239 1.34 -11.96 15.69
C VAL A 239 0.93 -13.12 16.60
N ALA A 240 0.95 -14.36 16.11
CA ALA A 240 0.66 -15.54 16.94
C ALA A 240 1.65 -15.68 18.10
N LEU A 241 2.94 -15.47 17.85
CA LEU A 241 3.99 -15.51 18.90
C LEU A 241 3.89 -14.37 19.92
N SER A 242 3.31 -13.23 19.52
CA SER A 242 3.16 -12.08 20.45
C SER A 242 2.20 -12.36 21.60
N SER A 243 1.30 -13.34 21.46
CA SER A 243 0.30 -13.71 22.48
C SER A 243 0.73 -14.85 23.43
N GLY A 244 1.96 -15.37 23.32
CA GLY A 244 2.40 -16.43 24.22
C GLY A 244 3.68 -17.14 23.80
N GLY A 245 4.42 -16.62 22.81
CA GLY A 245 5.69 -17.17 22.36
C GLY A 245 6.91 -16.66 23.15
N SER A 246 8.07 -17.24 22.88
CA SER A 246 9.33 -16.75 23.43
C SER A 246 9.76 -15.45 22.78
N ILE A 247 10.27 -14.51 23.59
CA ILE A 247 10.72 -13.18 23.11
C ILE A 247 11.79 -13.31 22.00
N PRO A 248 12.81 -14.18 22.12
CA PRO A 248 13.80 -14.34 21.06
C PRO A 248 13.22 -14.83 19.73
N THR A 249 12.27 -15.76 19.76
CA THR A 249 11.61 -16.27 18.55
C THR A 249 10.77 -15.17 17.91
N LEU A 250 10.03 -14.39 18.69
CA LEU A 250 9.26 -13.23 18.22
C LEU A 250 10.18 -12.21 17.54
N ALA A 251 11.32 -11.89 18.19
CA ALA A 251 12.31 -10.95 17.65
C ALA A 251 12.91 -11.43 16.32
N ASN A 252 13.22 -12.74 16.19
CA ASN A 252 13.71 -13.33 14.95
C ASN A 252 12.69 -13.19 13.81
N ARG A 253 11.39 -13.45 14.06
CA ARG A 253 10.32 -13.29 13.06
C ARG A 253 10.13 -11.83 12.66
N ALA A 254 10.12 -10.92 13.62
CA ALA A 254 10.00 -9.48 13.38
C ALA A 254 11.21 -8.94 12.59
N LEU A 255 12.43 -9.41 12.88
CA LEU A 255 13.62 -9.12 12.08
C LEU A 255 13.50 -9.65 10.66
N GLY A 256 13.02 -10.88 10.49
CA GLY A 256 12.78 -11.47 9.18
C GLY A 256 11.84 -10.59 8.34
N LEU A 257 10.73 -10.13 8.94
CA LEU A 257 9.78 -9.22 8.28
C LEU A 257 10.44 -7.89 7.87
N LEU A 258 11.24 -7.31 8.76
CA LEU A 258 11.96 -6.06 8.52
C LEU A 258 13.01 -6.22 7.43
N LEU A 259 13.82 -7.28 7.48
CA LEU A 259 14.86 -7.55 6.49
C LEU A 259 14.28 -7.82 5.10
N VAL A 260 13.25 -8.65 5.00
CA VAL A 260 12.59 -8.95 3.72
C VAL A 260 12.01 -7.69 3.10
N THR A 261 11.30 -6.88 3.88
CA THR A 261 10.73 -5.62 3.40
C THR A 261 11.83 -4.62 3.05
N GLY A 262 12.84 -4.49 3.91
CA GLY A 262 13.98 -3.59 3.71
C GLY A 262 14.81 -3.94 2.47
N THR A 263 15.02 -5.23 2.17
CA THR A 263 15.73 -5.65 0.96
C THR A 263 14.97 -5.28 -0.31
N VAL A 264 13.64 -5.41 -0.34
CA VAL A 264 12.84 -5.00 -1.50
C VAL A 264 12.91 -3.49 -1.71
N PHE A 265 12.86 -2.67 -0.64
CA PHE A 265 13.08 -1.22 -0.75
C PHE A 265 14.50 -0.89 -1.20
N GLY A 266 15.50 -1.56 -0.67
CA GLY A 266 16.90 -1.41 -1.08
C GLY A 266 17.12 -1.72 -2.56
N LEU A 267 16.56 -2.84 -3.03
CA LEU A 267 16.61 -3.22 -4.44
C LEU A 267 15.87 -2.21 -5.34
N ALA A 268 14.67 -1.77 -4.93
CA ALA A 268 13.93 -0.75 -5.67
C ALA A 268 14.70 0.57 -5.75
N ALA A 269 15.35 0.99 -4.67
CA ALA A 269 16.21 2.18 -4.65
C ALA A 269 17.44 2.03 -5.54
N LEU A 270 18.11 0.88 -5.49
CA LEU A 270 19.26 0.57 -6.33
C LEU A 270 18.89 0.59 -7.81
N LEU A 271 17.85 -0.15 -8.19
CA LEU A 271 17.34 -0.20 -9.57
C LEU A 271 16.90 1.18 -10.07
N SER A 272 16.27 2.00 -9.21
CA SER A 272 15.89 3.37 -9.56
C SER A 272 17.09 4.27 -9.81
N ARG A 273 18.19 4.09 -9.06
CA ARG A 273 19.46 4.81 -9.29
C ARG A 273 20.10 4.37 -10.59
N LEU A 274 20.16 3.06 -10.86
CA LEU A 274 20.71 2.51 -12.12
C LEU A 274 19.91 3.00 -13.33
N ALA A 275 18.59 2.91 -13.30
CA ALA A 275 17.71 3.44 -14.34
C ALA A 275 17.89 4.96 -14.58
N GLY A 276 18.42 5.69 -13.59
CA GLY A 276 18.72 7.11 -13.70
C GLY A 276 20.05 7.45 -14.33
N ARG A 277 21.06 6.60 -14.18
CA ARG A 277 22.39 6.84 -14.77
C ARG A 277 22.34 6.86 -16.30
N TYR A 278 21.54 6.00 -16.90
CA TYR A 278 21.37 5.94 -18.36
C TYR A 278 20.60 7.15 -18.95
N ARG A 279 20.02 8.04 -18.12
CA ARG A 279 19.26 9.21 -18.57
C ARG A 279 19.99 10.54 -18.39
N GLN A 280 21.17 10.55 -17.81
CA GLN A 280 21.95 11.78 -17.61
C GLN A 280 22.51 12.38 -18.92
N GLY A 281 22.47 11.63 -20.03
CA GLY A 281 22.87 12.13 -21.36
C GLY A 281 21.81 12.96 -22.09
N LEU A 282 20.65 13.25 -21.47
CA LEU A 282 19.56 14.05 -22.04
C LEU A 282 19.27 15.33 -21.24
N ARG A 283 20.25 15.83 -20.47
CA ARG A 283 20.21 17.14 -19.83
C ARG A 283 20.93 18.16 -20.64
#